data_6d2c7dad2650687be98746c539ba6504
#
_entry.id   6d2c7dad2650687be98746c539ba6504
#
_cell.length_a   1.000
_cell.length_b   1.000
_cell.length_c   1.000
_cell.angle_alpha   90.00
_cell.angle_beta   90.00
_cell.angle_gamma   90.00
#
_symmetry.space_group_name_H-M   'P 1'
#
loop_
_entity.id
_entity.type
_entity.pdbx_description
1 polymer ?
#
loop_
_entity_poly.entity_id
_entity_poly.type
_entity_poly.pdbx_seq_one_letter_code
_entity_poly.pdbx_strand_id
1 'polypeptide(L)'
;PGHHVYNVLLERDLVRGKGWMEYCIYPLYSPQSLIAEGTANYGIELSFTDAERLNFEQQVLYPLAGLDPALAPRYAQLNALLAKLGYADNDIARQYLEGSITREEALEWLVNVRLYPAEKSAQRLQFYDAMGAYVINYNLGQDMAKAYVERQGGTRAEHWAAFRDLMSSPRVPSALLA
;
A
#
# COMPACT_ATOMS: atom_id res chain seq x y z
N PRO A 1 4.33 -1.45 -10.64
CA PRO A 1 3.27 -1.49 -11.68
C PRO A 1 2.01 -0.74 -11.26
N GLY A 2 1.56 -0.83 -9.98
CA GLY A 2 0.29 -0.25 -9.53
C GLY A 2 0.14 1.24 -9.80
N HIS A 3 1.09 2.06 -9.36
CA HIS A 3 1.06 3.51 -9.63
C HIS A 3 1.07 3.84 -11.11
N HIS A 4 1.81 3.08 -11.93
CA HIS A 4 1.82 3.29 -13.38
C HIS A 4 0.45 3.04 -13.99
N VAL A 5 -0.22 1.95 -13.60
CA VAL A 5 -1.57 1.63 -14.07
C VAL A 5 -2.56 2.71 -13.63
N TYR A 6 -2.49 3.17 -12.38
CA TYR A 6 -3.32 4.26 -11.86
C TYR A 6 -3.16 5.54 -12.70
N ASN A 7 -1.93 5.98 -12.94
CA ASN A 7 -1.65 7.19 -13.70
C ASN A 7 -2.14 7.06 -15.17
N VAL A 8 -1.92 5.91 -15.81
CA VAL A 8 -2.38 5.67 -17.19
C VAL A 8 -3.92 5.69 -17.27
N LEU A 9 -4.61 5.14 -16.28
CA LEU A 9 -6.08 5.16 -16.26
C LEU A 9 -6.62 6.57 -16.05
N LEU A 10 -6.05 7.35 -15.12
CA LEU A 10 -6.43 8.74 -14.93
C LEU A 10 -6.18 9.58 -16.19
N GLU A 11 -5.01 9.43 -16.81
CA GLU A 11 -4.70 10.14 -18.04
C GLU A 11 -5.70 9.78 -19.15
N ARG A 12 -5.96 8.49 -19.37
CA ARG A 12 -6.87 8.04 -20.42
C ARG A 12 -8.31 8.54 -20.21
N ASP A 13 -8.85 8.35 -18.99
CA ASP A 13 -10.28 8.52 -18.74
C ASP A 13 -10.63 9.94 -18.32
N LEU A 14 -9.75 10.65 -17.59
CA LEU A 14 -10.02 12.02 -17.14
C LEU A 14 -9.38 13.07 -18.04
N VAL A 15 -8.07 12.98 -18.29
CA VAL A 15 -7.38 14.01 -19.07
C VAL A 15 -7.81 13.95 -20.52
N ARG A 16 -7.62 12.80 -21.17
CA ARG A 16 -7.96 12.65 -22.60
C ARG A 16 -9.45 12.46 -22.84
N GLY A 17 -10.14 11.73 -21.95
CA GLY A 17 -11.56 11.41 -22.11
C GLY A 17 -12.49 12.57 -21.77
N LYS A 18 -12.19 13.34 -20.72
CA LYS A 18 -13.04 14.43 -20.21
C LYS A 18 -12.43 15.82 -20.37
N GLY A 19 -11.16 15.93 -20.78
CA GLY A 19 -10.45 17.20 -20.88
C GLY A 19 -10.08 17.83 -19.53
N TRP A 20 -10.04 17.03 -18.46
CA TRP A 20 -9.72 17.50 -17.09
C TRP A 20 -8.20 17.55 -16.90
N MET A 21 -7.61 18.67 -17.34
CA MET A 21 -6.16 18.86 -17.38
C MET A 21 -5.50 18.91 -15.99
N GLU A 22 -6.26 19.18 -14.93
CA GLU A 22 -5.79 19.16 -13.54
C GLU A 22 -5.24 17.79 -13.12
N TYR A 23 -5.67 16.71 -13.76
CA TYR A 23 -5.16 15.36 -13.53
C TYR A 23 -3.85 15.04 -14.24
N CYS A 24 -3.28 15.99 -15.01
CA CYS A 24 -1.90 15.89 -15.50
C CYS A 24 -0.87 16.11 -14.38
N ILE A 25 -1.28 16.70 -13.25
CA ILE A 25 -0.43 16.98 -12.11
C ILE A 25 -0.88 16.11 -10.95
N TYR A 26 0.04 15.29 -10.43
CA TYR A 26 -0.19 14.48 -9.24
C TYR A 26 0.53 15.09 -8.01
N PRO A 27 -0.19 15.84 -7.15
CA PRO A 27 0.40 16.38 -5.94
C PRO A 27 0.62 15.26 -4.90
N LEU A 28 1.86 15.00 -4.53
CA LEU A 28 2.24 13.88 -3.65
C LEU A 28 1.52 13.91 -2.30
N TYR A 29 1.33 15.08 -1.70
CA TYR A 29 0.65 15.26 -0.41
C TYR A 29 -0.86 15.53 -0.53
N SER A 30 -1.47 15.09 -1.62
CA SER A 30 -2.93 15.20 -1.79
C SER A 30 -3.65 13.97 -1.25
N PRO A 31 -4.97 14.08 -1.00
CA PRO A 31 -5.82 12.93 -0.69
C PRO A 31 -5.76 11.79 -1.73
N GLN A 32 -5.40 12.12 -2.97
CA GLN A 32 -5.20 11.16 -4.05
C GLN A 32 -4.10 10.13 -3.73
N SER A 33 -3.08 10.51 -2.93
CA SER A 33 -2.00 9.61 -2.54
C SER A 33 -2.46 8.40 -1.76
N LEU A 34 -3.48 8.54 -0.89
CA LEU A 34 -4.03 7.40 -0.16
C LEU A 34 -4.65 6.38 -1.12
N ILE A 35 -5.36 6.85 -2.15
CA ILE A 35 -5.94 5.97 -3.18
C ILE A 35 -4.85 5.33 -4.03
N ALA A 36 -3.85 6.12 -4.46
CA ALA A 36 -2.76 5.63 -5.29
C ALA A 36 -1.91 4.55 -4.59
N GLU A 37 -1.52 4.77 -3.33
CA GLU A 37 -0.76 3.79 -2.54
C GLU A 37 -1.64 2.58 -2.19
N GLY A 38 -2.87 2.83 -1.75
CA GLY A 38 -3.80 1.78 -1.37
C GLY A 38 -4.14 0.84 -2.52
N THR A 39 -4.44 1.38 -3.70
CA THR A 39 -4.72 0.57 -4.89
C THR A 39 -3.48 -0.16 -5.41
N ALA A 40 -2.28 0.44 -5.31
CA ALA A 40 -1.04 -0.23 -5.69
C ALA A 40 -0.78 -1.48 -4.84
N ASN A 41 -1.04 -1.42 -3.52
CA ASN A 41 -0.88 -2.54 -2.60
C ASN A 41 -2.01 -3.57 -2.76
N TYR A 42 -3.26 -3.15 -2.75
CA TYR A 42 -4.41 -4.04 -2.89
C TYR A 42 -4.44 -4.76 -4.26
N GLY A 43 -3.95 -4.13 -5.30
CA GLY A 43 -3.86 -4.72 -6.64
C GLY A 43 -3.09 -6.04 -6.68
N ILE A 44 -2.16 -6.28 -5.75
CA ILE A 44 -1.44 -7.55 -5.62
C ILE A 44 -2.39 -8.64 -5.12
N GLU A 45 -3.17 -8.37 -4.06
CA GLU A 45 -4.14 -9.31 -3.50
C GLU A 45 -5.26 -9.62 -4.49
N LEU A 46 -5.72 -8.62 -5.24
CA LEU A 46 -6.75 -8.80 -6.25
C LEU A 46 -6.25 -9.61 -7.46
N SER A 47 -4.95 -9.49 -7.80
CA SER A 47 -4.34 -10.19 -8.95
C SER A 47 -4.07 -11.65 -8.67
N PHE A 48 -3.72 -12.01 -7.44
CA PHE A 48 -3.30 -13.35 -7.06
C PHE A 48 -4.04 -13.81 -5.80
N THR A 49 -4.49 -15.05 -5.81
CA THR A 49 -4.73 -15.76 -4.56
C THR A 49 -3.39 -16.03 -3.85
N ASP A 50 -3.41 -16.29 -2.55
CA ASP A 50 -2.18 -16.60 -1.79
C ASP A 50 -1.42 -17.79 -2.39
N ALA A 51 -2.13 -18.80 -2.87
CA ALA A 51 -1.53 -19.97 -3.50
C ALA A 51 -0.91 -19.66 -4.87
N GLU A 52 -1.59 -18.87 -5.70
CA GLU A 52 -1.06 -18.41 -6.99
C GLU A 52 0.18 -17.53 -6.79
N ARG A 53 0.14 -16.62 -5.83
CA ARG A 53 1.25 -15.75 -5.49
C ARG A 53 2.46 -16.54 -5.02
N LEU A 54 2.27 -17.44 -4.06
CA LEU A 54 3.34 -18.30 -3.55
C LEU A 54 3.97 -19.14 -4.66
N ASN A 55 3.14 -19.74 -5.53
CA ASN A 55 3.64 -20.52 -6.65
C ASN A 55 4.44 -19.65 -7.63
N PHE A 56 3.97 -18.45 -7.97
CA PHE A 56 4.68 -17.54 -8.84
C PHE A 56 6.00 -17.07 -8.23
N GLU A 57 6.00 -16.70 -6.95
CA GLU A 57 7.22 -16.34 -6.22
C GLU A 57 8.23 -17.49 -6.24
N GLN A 58 7.79 -18.70 -5.93
CA GLN A 58 8.64 -19.89 -5.84
C GLN A 58 9.19 -20.34 -7.20
N GLN A 59 8.37 -20.31 -8.24
CA GLN A 59 8.77 -20.81 -9.57
C GLN A 59 9.48 -19.78 -10.44
N VAL A 60 9.23 -18.49 -10.20
CA VAL A 60 9.71 -17.41 -11.07
C VAL A 60 10.62 -16.44 -10.33
N LEU A 61 10.11 -15.79 -9.25
CA LEU A 61 10.83 -14.66 -8.66
C LEU A 61 12.07 -15.10 -7.87
N TYR A 62 11.97 -16.18 -7.10
CA TYR A 62 13.09 -16.70 -6.31
C TYR A 62 14.26 -17.14 -7.21
N PRO A 63 14.03 -17.96 -8.27
CA PRO A 63 15.10 -18.30 -9.21
C PRO A 63 15.72 -17.07 -9.90
N LEU A 64 14.89 -16.11 -10.36
CA LEU A 64 15.38 -14.89 -10.99
C LEU A 64 16.22 -14.02 -10.04
N ALA A 65 15.90 -14.03 -8.76
CA ALA A 65 16.64 -13.31 -7.72
C ALA A 65 17.86 -14.10 -7.19
N GLY A 66 18.10 -15.33 -7.66
CA GLY A 66 19.16 -16.21 -7.14
C GLY A 66 18.90 -16.70 -5.70
N LEU A 67 17.64 -16.73 -5.27
CA LEU A 67 17.22 -17.21 -3.96
C LEU A 67 16.76 -18.67 -4.03
N ASP A 68 16.90 -19.39 -2.91
CA ASP A 68 16.41 -20.76 -2.81
C ASP A 68 14.87 -20.80 -2.79
N PRO A 69 14.21 -21.39 -3.80
CA PRO A 69 12.75 -21.51 -3.86
C PRO A 69 12.13 -22.26 -2.67
N ALA A 70 12.87 -23.12 -1.99
CA ALA A 70 12.39 -23.84 -0.81
C ALA A 70 12.09 -22.91 0.39
N LEU A 71 12.65 -21.70 0.40
CA LEU A 71 12.41 -20.69 1.44
C LEU A 71 11.08 -19.94 1.27
N ALA A 72 10.50 -19.94 0.06
CA ALA A 72 9.31 -19.13 -0.24
C ALA A 72 8.11 -19.40 0.68
N PRO A 73 7.73 -20.65 1.02
CA PRO A 73 6.61 -20.91 1.93
C PRO A 73 6.83 -20.36 3.34
N ARG A 74 8.06 -20.49 3.86
CA ARG A 74 8.42 -19.97 5.19
C ARG A 74 8.42 -18.45 5.21
N TYR A 75 8.91 -17.83 4.15
CA TYR A 75 8.91 -16.39 4.01
C TYR A 75 7.48 -15.82 3.87
N ALA A 76 6.59 -16.49 3.15
CA ALA A 76 5.19 -16.11 3.07
C ALA A 76 4.50 -16.15 4.45
N GLN A 77 4.76 -17.19 5.27
CA GLN A 77 4.25 -17.28 6.65
C GLN A 77 4.80 -16.13 7.52
N LEU A 78 6.09 -15.83 7.41
CA LEU A 78 6.69 -14.70 8.13
C LEU A 78 6.04 -13.38 7.73
N ASN A 79 5.84 -13.12 6.44
CA ASN A 79 5.21 -11.91 5.95
C ASN A 79 3.76 -11.77 6.43
N ALA A 80 2.99 -12.85 6.50
CA ALA A 80 1.65 -12.85 7.05
C ALA A 80 1.62 -12.46 8.55
N LEU A 81 2.64 -12.85 9.32
CA LEU A 81 2.78 -12.41 10.72
C LEU A 81 3.20 -10.94 10.82
N LEU A 82 4.17 -10.51 10.00
CA LEU A 82 4.64 -9.12 9.97
C LEU A 82 3.55 -8.13 9.51
N ALA A 83 2.65 -8.56 8.64
CA ALA A 83 1.52 -7.75 8.19
C ALA A 83 0.61 -7.34 9.36
N LYS A 84 0.43 -8.21 10.37
CA LYS A 84 -0.33 -7.91 11.59
C LYS A 84 0.26 -6.76 12.42
N LEU A 85 1.54 -6.50 12.27
CA LEU A 85 2.25 -5.40 12.92
C LEU A 85 2.23 -4.11 12.08
N GLY A 86 1.57 -4.11 10.92
CA GLY A 86 1.57 -2.97 9.99
C GLY A 86 1.09 -1.67 10.64
N TYR A 87 0.01 -1.72 11.43
CA TYR A 87 -0.55 -0.56 12.10
C TYR A 87 0.29 -0.03 13.27
N ALA A 88 1.16 -0.85 13.86
CA ALA A 88 2.12 -0.37 14.85
C ALA A 88 3.05 0.71 14.28
N ASP A 89 3.37 0.62 12.98
CA ASP A 89 4.16 1.63 12.27
C ASP A 89 3.45 3.00 12.24
N ASN A 90 2.14 3.01 12.00
CA ASN A 90 1.33 4.23 12.01
C ASN A 90 1.23 4.84 13.41
N ASP A 91 1.08 4.01 14.43
CA ASP A 91 0.96 4.47 15.81
C ASP A 91 2.28 5.05 16.34
N ILE A 92 3.40 4.41 16.01
CA ILE A 92 4.74 4.94 16.30
C ILE A 92 4.94 6.29 15.60
N ALA A 93 4.61 6.39 14.31
CA ALA A 93 4.73 7.62 13.55
C ALA A 93 3.87 8.74 14.16
N ARG A 94 2.61 8.45 14.51
CA ARG A 94 1.71 9.40 15.12
C ARG A 94 2.27 9.93 16.44
N GLN A 95 2.65 9.05 17.37
CA GLN A 95 3.14 9.42 18.68
C GLN A 95 4.45 10.21 18.60
N TYR A 96 5.34 9.83 17.69
CA TYR A 96 6.59 10.55 17.43
C TYR A 96 6.33 11.96 16.87
N LEU A 97 5.48 12.09 15.87
CA LEU A 97 5.17 13.38 15.23
C LEU A 97 4.37 14.32 16.15
N GLU A 98 3.57 13.77 17.06
CA GLU A 98 2.85 14.52 18.11
C GLU A 98 3.76 14.91 19.29
N GLY A 99 4.99 14.41 19.34
CA GLY A 99 5.92 14.63 20.46
C GLY A 99 5.57 13.86 21.73
N SER A 100 4.73 12.83 21.64
CA SER A 100 4.34 11.97 22.77
C SER A 100 5.44 10.98 23.14
N ILE A 101 6.31 10.64 22.19
CA ILE A 101 7.52 9.84 22.39
C ILE A 101 8.72 10.52 21.76
N THR A 102 9.89 10.27 22.33
CA THR A 102 11.17 10.78 21.82
C THR A 102 11.61 10.03 20.57
N ARG A 103 12.64 10.55 19.89
CA ARG A 103 13.26 9.88 18.74
C ARG A 103 13.86 8.53 19.12
N GLU A 104 14.48 8.46 20.30
CA GLU A 104 15.10 7.26 20.84
C GLU A 104 14.04 6.18 21.14
N GLU A 105 12.93 6.55 21.79
CA GLU A 105 11.81 5.64 22.04
C GLU A 105 11.17 5.15 20.73
N ALA A 106 10.99 6.02 19.75
CA ALA A 106 10.46 5.63 18.44
C ALA A 106 11.39 4.63 17.73
N LEU A 107 12.73 4.82 17.80
CA LEU A 107 13.71 3.86 17.30
C LEU A 107 13.60 2.51 18.00
N GLU A 108 13.52 2.52 19.34
CA GLU A 108 13.36 1.32 20.14
C GLU A 108 12.08 0.56 19.77
N TRP A 109 10.97 1.24 19.58
CA TRP A 109 9.70 0.63 19.19
C TRP A 109 9.73 0.08 17.77
N LEU A 110 10.38 0.77 16.82
CA LEU A 110 10.57 0.26 15.47
C LEU A 110 11.38 -1.04 15.47
N VAL A 111 12.40 -1.16 16.32
CA VAL A 111 13.20 -2.38 16.45
C VAL A 111 12.42 -3.47 17.17
N ASN A 112 11.85 -3.19 18.34
CA ASN A 112 11.33 -4.20 19.26
C ASN A 112 9.87 -4.58 18.98
N VAL A 113 9.06 -3.66 18.44
CA VAL A 113 7.63 -3.89 18.15
C VAL A 113 7.43 -4.15 16.66
N ARG A 114 7.99 -3.27 15.79
CA ARG A 114 7.84 -3.41 14.35
C ARG A 114 8.80 -4.42 13.75
N LEU A 115 9.82 -4.84 14.53
CA LEU A 115 10.83 -5.84 14.17
C LEU A 115 11.68 -5.42 12.95
N TYR A 116 11.93 -4.13 12.82
CA TYR A 116 12.84 -3.63 11.79
C TYR A 116 14.29 -3.73 12.27
N PRO A 117 15.23 -4.05 11.36
CA PRO A 117 16.65 -3.86 11.64
C PRO A 117 16.96 -2.42 12.02
N ALA A 118 17.98 -2.18 12.86
CA ALA A 118 18.31 -0.84 13.36
C ALA A 118 18.53 0.20 12.24
N GLU A 119 19.21 -0.20 11.16
CA GLU A 119 19.42 0.66 9.99
C GLU A 119 18.10 1.06 9.32
N LYS A 120 17.21 0.09 9.11
CA LYS A 120 15.88 0.36 8.55
C LYS A 120 15.02 1.21 9.47
N SER A 121 15.15 1.05 10.78
CA SER A 121 14.45 1.87 11.79
C SER A 121 14.88 3.33 11.69
N ALA A 122 16.19 3.59 11.55
CA ALA A 122 16.71 4.94 11.37
C ALA A 122 16.20 5.58 10.05
N GLN A 123 16.21 4.84 8.95
CA GLN A 123 15.64 5.30 7.67
C GLN A 123 14.13 5.56 7.77
N ARG A 124 13.42 4.74 8.55
CA ARG A 124 11.97 4.90 8.76
C ARG A 124 11.65 6.18 9.54
N LEU A 125 12.45 6.53 10.54
CA LEU A 125 12.29 7.82 11.25
C LEU A 125 12.57 9.01 10.33
N GLN A 126 13.61 8.94 9.49
CA GLN A 126 13.85 9.99 8.49
C GLN A 126 12.65 10.13 7.54
N PHE A 127 12.00 9.02 7.19
CA PHE A 127 10.77 9.05 6.40
C PHE A 127 9.63 9.75 7.15
N TYR A 128 9.45 9.51 8.47
CA TYR A 128 8.45 10.23 9.27
C TYR A 128 8.74 11.74 9.33
N ASP A 129 10.01 12.11 9.54
CA ASP A 129 10.43 13.52 9.54
C ASP A 129 10.10 14.23 8.22
N ALA A 130 10.32 13.56 7.09
CA ALA A 130 10.13 14.11 5.77
C ALA A 130 8.68 14.08 5.28
N MET A 131 7.94 13.01 5.59
CA MET A 131 6.65 12.70 4.97
C MET A 131 5.45 12.85 5.91
N GLY A 132 5.70 12.96 7.22
CA GLY A 132 4.63 13.12 8.21
C GLY A 132 3.57 12.02 8.15
N ALA A 133 2.31 12.41 8.12
CA ALA A 133 1.17 11.51 8.09
C ALA A 133 1.04 10.65 6.80
N TYR A 134 1.91 10.84 5.82
CA TYR A 134 1.89 10.06 4.57
C TYR A 134 1.97 8.55 4.81
N VAL A 135 2.57 8.14 5.94
CA VAL A 135 2.73 6.73 6.32
C VAL A 135 1.42 5.92 6.31
N ILE A 136 0.28 6.56 6.60
CA ILE A 136 -1.02 5.90 6.64
C ILE A 136 -1.50 5.41 5.26
N ASN A 137 -0.98 6.00 4.19
CA ASN A 137 -1.42 5.71 2.82
C ASN A 137 -1.19 4.24 2.43
N TYR A 138 -0.17 3.59 3.03
CA TYR A 138 0.23 2.23 2.64
C TYR A 138 -0.72 1.15 3.14
N ASN A 139 -1.04 1.14 4.43
CA ASN A 139 -1.91 0.12 5.04
C ASN A 139 -3.36 0.57 5.14
N LEU A 140 -3.66 1.74 5.71
CA LEU A 140 -5.02 2.27 5.75
C LEU A 140 -5.59 2.46 4.33
N GLY A 141 -4.78 2.98 3.39
CA GLY A 141 -5.18 3.12 2.00
C GLY A 141 -5.50 1.78 1.34
N GLN A 142 -4.69 0.74 1.61
CA GLN A 142 -4.95 -0.62 1.13
C GLN A 142 -6.27 -1.18 1.69
N ASP A 143 -6.49 -1.06 3.01
CA ASP A 143 -7.71 -1.56 3.65
C ASP A 143 -8.96 -0.82 3.16
N MET A 144 -8.87 0.50 2.97
CA MET A 144 -9.98 1.29 2.42
C MET A 144 -10.28 0.93 0.97
N ALA A 145 -9.26 0.75 0.12
CA ALA A 145 -9.43 0.33 -1.26
C ALA A 145 -10.05 -1.06 -1.36
N LYS A 146 -9.57 -2.00 -0.54
CA LYS A 146 -10.10 -3.36 -0.42
C LYS A 146 -11.57 -3.35 0.01
N ALA A 147 -11.88 -2.68 1.12
CA ALA A 147 -13.24 -2.59 1.63
C ALA A 147 -14.20 -1.94 0.62
N TYR A 148 -13.76 -0.91 -0.10
CA TYR A 148 -14.54 -0.29 -1.17
C TYR A 148 -14.87 -1.31 -2.27
N VAL A 149 -13.86 -2.01 -2.78
CA VAL A 149 -14.03 -2.97 -3.89
C VAL A 149 -14.91 -4.15 -3.49
N GLU A 150 -14.67 -4.73 -2.30
CA GLU A 150 -15.41 -5.90 -1.82
C GLU A 150 -16.89 -5.61 -1.53
N ARG A 151 -17.24 -4.34 -1.24
CA ARG A 151 -18.66 -3.94 -1.09
C ARG A 151 -19.42 -3.86 -2.42
N GLN A 152 -18.73 -3.72 -3.56
CA GLN A 152 -19.39 -3.51 -4.86
C GLN A 152 -19.85 -4.81 -5.53
N GLY A 153 -19.52 -5.97 -4.97
CA GLY A 153 -19.97 -7.25 -5.51
C GLY A 153 -19.28 -8.44 -4.83
N GLY A 154 -19.68 -9.67 -5.22
CA GLY A 154 -19.16 -10.92 -4.65
C GLY A 154 -18.31 -11.75 -5.61
N THR A 155 -18.24 -11.36 -6.87
CA THR A 155 -17.44 -12.09 -7.87
C THR A 155 -16.12 -11.37 -8.18
N ARG A 156 -15.11 -12.14 -8.59
CA ARG A 156 -13.82 -11.58 -9.02
C ARG A 156 -13.99 -10.55 -10.18
N ALA A 157 -14.93 -10.78 -11.07
CA ALA A 157 -15.19 -9.86 -12.18
C ALA A 157 -15.77 -8.52 -11.71
N GLU A 158 -16.68 -8.55 -10.75
CA GLU A 158 -17.24 -7.34 -10.12
C GLU A 158 -16.18 -6.58 -9.35
N HIS A 159 -15.32 -7.27 -8.59
CA HIS A 159 -14.19 -6.65 -7.90
C HIS A 159 -13.22 -5.95 -8.88
N TRP A 160 -12.91 -6.59 -10.02
CA TRP A 160 -12.08 -5.95 -11.04
C TRP A 160 -12.74 -4.72 -11.67
N ALA A 161 -14.05 -4.76 -11.89
CA ALA A 161 -14.80 -3.61 -12.41
C ALA A 161 -14.79 -2.45 -11.41
N ALA A 162 -15.04 -2.73 -10.13
CA ALA A 162 -15.00 -1.73 -9.06
C ALA A 162 -13.59 -1.16 -8.85
N PHE A 163 -12.57 -2.01 -8.89
CA PHE A 163 -11.18 -1.58 -8.76
C PHE A 163 -10.74 -0.68 -9.93
N ARG A 164 -11.14 -1.02 -11.15
CA ARG A 164 -10.90 -0.18 -12.32
C ARG A 164 -11.60 1.19 -12.19
N ASP A 165 -12.88 1.20 -11.77
CA ASP A 165 -13.63 2.43 -11.54
C ASP A 165 -12.95 3.31 -10.48
N LEU A 166 -12.50 2.71 -9.37
CA LEU A 166 -11.75 3.40 -8.32
C LEU A 166 -10.49 4.09 -8.87
N MET A 167 -9.74 3.43 -9.75
CA MET A 167 -8.51 3.96 -10.33
C MET A 167 -8.73 4.94 -11.49
N SER A 168 -9.91 5.01 -12.08
CA SER A 168 -10.20 5.81 -13.28
C SER A 168 -11.21 6.93 -13.05
N SER A 169 -11.57 7.19 -11.79
CA SER A 169 -12.52 8.23 -11.44
C SER A 169 -11.97 9.17 -10.35
N PRO A 170 -12.41 10.45 -10.35
CA PRO A 170 -11.98 11.40 -9.33
C PRO A 170 -12.65 11.06 -7.99
N ARG A 171 -11.84 10.73 -7.01
CA ARG A 171 -12.33 10.38 -5.67
C ARG A 171 -11.46 10.99 -4.59
N VAL A 172 -12.08 11.25 -3.45
CA VAL A 172 -11.41 11.57 -2.20
C VAL A 172 -11.53 10.37 -1.25
N PRO A 173 -10.62 10.20 -0.29
CA PRO A 173 -10.64 9.04 0.63
C PRO A 173 -11.97 8.81 1.33
N SER A 174 -12.67 9.89 1.74
CA SER A 174 -13.99 9.78 2.37
C SER A 174 -15.05 9.11 1.50
N ALA A 175 -14.93 9.21 0.17
CA ALA A 175 -15.84 8.52 -0.75
C ALA A 175 -15.65 6.99 -0.78
N LEU A 176 -14.55 6.47 -0.22
CA LEU A 176 -14.33 5.04 -0.07
C LEU A 176 -15.05 4.45 1.14
N LEU A 177 -15.57 5.29 2.03
CA LEU A 177 -16.30 4.87 3.23
C LEU A 177 -17.81 4.75 3.00
N ALA A 178 -18.31 5.33 1.92
CA ALA A 178 -19.74 5.36 1.59
C ALA A 178 -20.27 4.03 1.03
#